data_34ef34b9b304bbf46015733f23447b58
#
_entry.id   34ef34b9b304bbf46015733f23447b58
#
_cell.length_a   1.000
_cell.length_b   1.000
_cell.length_c   1.000
_cell.angle_alpha   90.00
_cell.angle_beta   90.00
_cell.angle_gamma   90.00
#
_symmetry.space_group_name_H-M   'P 1'
#
loop_
_entity.id
_entity.type
_entity.pdbx_description
1 polymer ?
#
loop_
_entity_poly.entity_id
_entity_poly.type
_entity_poly.pdbx_seq_one_letter_code
_entity_poly.pdbx_strand_id
1 'polypeptide(L)'
;YVKDPRAYGVVEFDEQGKVISLEEKPEVPKSNYAVPGLYFYDATVTEKAASLRPSARGEYEITDLNRLYLEEGTLNVELFGRGFAWLDTGNCDSLLEASNFVATIQNRQGFYVSCIEEIAWRQGWISSGQLLLLGQKLEKTEYGKYLIELSKQPLK
;
A
#
# COMPACT_ATOMS: atom_id res chain seq x y z
N TYR A 1 4.73 11.20 -3.04
CA TYR A 1 5.41 12.42 -2.59
C TYR A 1 5.09 12.68 -1.13
N VAL A 2 6.12 12.90 -0.28
CA VAL A 2 5.99 13.20 1.15
C VAL A 2 6.75 14.46 1.51
N LYS A 3 6.36 15.10 2.61
CA LYS A 3 7.02 16.33 3.09
C LYS A 3 8.44 16.04 3.63
N ASP A 4 8.59 14.95 4.35
CA ASP A 4 9.86 14.50 4.93
C ASP A 4 10.08 13.01 4.61
N PRO A 5 10.97 12.66 3.66
CA PRO A 5 11.18 11.29 3.24
C PRO A 5 12.24 10.54 4.05
N ARG A 6 12.89 11.15 5.04
CA ARG A 6 14.05 10.58 5.75
C ARG A 6 13.78 9.26 6.48
N ALA A 7 12.53 8.94 6.77
CA ALA A 7 12.14 7.69 7.42
C ALA A 7 11.95 6.51 6.47
N TYR A 8 12.05 6.73 5.16
CA TYR A 8 11.63 5.80 4.12
C TYR A 8 12.73 5.53 3.10
N GLY A 9 12.53 4.53 2.26
CA GLY A 9 13.25 4.41 1.00
C GLY A 9 12.92 5.61 0.11
N VAL A 10 13.92 6.21 -0.52
CA VAL A 10 13.77 7.40 -1.38
C VAL A 10 14.22 7.08 -2.79
N VAL A 11 13.39 7.43 -3.76
CA VAL A 11 13.70 7.29 -5.19
C VAL A 11 14.03 8.65 -5.82
N GLU A 12 15.08 8.69 -6.63
CA GLU A 12 15.48 9.87 -7.40
C GLU A 12 15.24 9.63 -8.88
N PHE A 13 14.79 10.68 -9.59
CA PHE A 13 14.52 10.64 -11.03
C PHE A 13 15.39 11.66 -11.76
N ASP A 14 15.72 11.34 -13.00
CA ASP A 14 16.30 12.32 -13.94
C ASP A 14 15.20 13.24 -14.54
N GLU A 15 15.63 14.16 -15.41
CA GLU A 15 14.73 15.10 -16.09
C GLU A 15 13.71 14.42 -17.00
N GLN A 16 13.97 13.18 -17.42
CA GLN A 16 13.09 12.37 -18.26
C GLN A 16 12.14 11.50 -17.46
N GLY A 17 12.23 11.53 -16.11
CA GLY A 17 11.40 10.72 -15.18
C GLY A 17 11.92 9.28 -15.01
N LYS A 18 13.15 8.98 -15.45
CA LYS A 18 13.79 7.68 -15.23
C LYS A 18 14.42 7.63 -13.84
N VAL A 19 14.28 6.51 -13.15
CA VAL A 19 14.93 6.29 -11.85
C VAL A 19 16.43 6.23 -12.03
N ILE A 20 17.17 7.01 -11.23
CA ILE A 20 18.63 7.06 -11.23
C ILE A 20 19.25 6.65 -9.91
N SER A 21 18.52 6.72 -8.80
CA SER A 21 19.00 6.22 -7.52
C SER A 21 17.87 5.77 -6.58
N LEU A 22 18.22 4.88 -5.64
CA LEU A 22 17.39 4.43 -4.52
C LEU A 22 18.25 4.43 -3.27
N GLU A 23 17.78 5.07 -2.20
CA GLU A 23 18.47 5.17 -0.93
C GLU A 23 17.52 4.83 0.23
N GLU A 24 17.98 3.97 1.15
CA GLU A 24 17.21 3.64 2.36
C GLU A 24 17.49 4.65 3.45
N LYS A 25 16.45 5.34 3.93
CA LYS A 25 16.48 6.30 5.05
C LYS A 25 17.67 7.27 5.00
N PRO A 26 17.84 8.01 3.89
CA PRO A 26 18.97 8.90 3.73
C PRO A 26 18.91 10.09 4.71
N GLU A 27 20.05 10.47 5.28
CA GLU A 27 20.13 11.68 6.09
C GLU A 27 19.86 12.95 5.27
N VAL A 28 20.33 12.95 4.02
CA VAL A 28 20.13 14.03 3.05
C VAL A 28 19.41 13.45 1.81
N PRO A 29 18.07 13.47 1.79
CA PRO A 29 17.31 12.91 0.68
C PRO A 29 17.52 13.69 -0.63
N LYS A 30 17.66 12.99 -1.75
CA LYS A 30 17.80 13.59 -3.07
C LYS A 30 16.46 13.95 -3.71
N SER A 31 15.37 13.44 -3.18
CA SER A 31 14.01 13.76 -3.59
C SER A 31 13.03 13.63 -2.42
N ASN A 32 11.78 14.01 -2.64
CA ASN A 32 10.68 13.80 -1.70
C ASN A 32 9.78 12.60 -2.06
N TYR A 33 10.21 11.75 -2.97
CA TYR A 33 9.46 10.56 -3.36
C TYR A 33 9.85 9.37 -2.48
N ALA A 34 8.98 9.09 -1.50
CA ALA A 34 9.09 7.92 -0.64
C ALA A 34 8.55 6.66 -1.35
N VAL A 35 9.19 5.53 -1.08
CA VAL A 35 8.79 4.23 -1.63
C VAL A 35 7.89 3.51 -0.63
N PRO A 36 6.58 3.37 -0.89
CA PRO A 36 5.68 2.59 -0.05
C PRO A 36 5.91 1.08 -0.23
N GLY A 37 5.37 0.29 0.71
CA GLY A 37 5.52 -1.17 0.71
C GLY A 37 4.63 -1.91 -0.30
N LEU A 38 4.60 -1.48 -1.56
CA LEU A 38 3.85 -2.13 -2.64
C LEU A 38 4.80 -2.46 -3.79
N TYR A 39 5.10 -3.74 -3.95
CA TYR A 39 6.10 -4.24 -4.90
C TYR A 39 5.53 -5.35 -5.76
N PHE A 40 5.91 -5.35 -7.04
CA PHE A 40 5.63 -6.43 -7.98
C PHE A 40 6.95 -6.91 -8.57
N TYR A 41 7.24 -8.18 -8.44
CA TYR A 41 8.49 -8.77 -8.90
C TYR A 41 8.23 -9.91 -9.89
N ASP A 42 9.20 -10.16 -10.73
CA ASP A 42 9.25 -11.34 -11.57
C ASP A 42 9.75 -12.59 -10.81
N ALA A 43 9.85 -13.72 -11.49
CA ALA A 43 10.28 -14.98 -10.89
C ALA A 43 11.73 -14.97 -10.37
N THR A 44 12.58 -14.02 -10.78
CA THR A 44 13.98 -13.93 -10.36
C THR A 44 14.16 -13.34 -8.96
N VAL A 45 13.08 -12.82 -8.37
CA VAL A 45 13.11 -12.16 -7.05
C VAL A 45 13.66 -13.05 -5.94
N THR A 46 13.36 -14.34 -5.97
CA THR A 46 13.82 -15.28 -4.94
C THR A 46 15.35 -15.46 -4.95
N GLU A 47 15.93 -15.52 -6.13
CA GLU A 47 17.40 -15.64 -6.31
C GLU A 47 18.09 -14.33 -5.91
N LYS A 48 17.55 -13.18 -6.33
CA LYS A 48 18.04 -11.86 -5.96
C LYS A 48 17.96 -11.64 -4.44
N ALA A 49 16.83 -11.95 -3.83
CA ALA A 49 16.66 -11.82 -2.38
C ALA A 49 17.63 -12.73 -1.59
N ALA A 50 17.88 -13.96 -2.08
CA ALA A 50 18.85 -14.87 -1.47
C ALA A 50 20.31 -14.39 -1.60
N SER A 51 20.61 -13.52 -2.57
CA SER A 51 21.94 -12.95 -2.78
C SER A 51 22.25 -11.73 -1.90
N LEU A 52 21.23 -11.14 -1.28
CA LEU A 52 21.39 -9.95 -0.44
C LEU A 52 22.27 -10.20 0.77
N ARG A 53 22.90 -9.14 1.24
CA ARG A 53 23.64 -9.11 2.50
C ARG A 53 23.01 -8.08 3.43
N PRO A 54 23.11 -8.28 4.75
CA PRO A 54 22.66 -7.26 5.69
C PRO A 54 23.33 -5.91 5.44
N SER A 55 22.58 -4.85 5.54
CA SER A 55 23.05 -3.47 5.46
C SER A 55 23.95 -3.11 6.66
N ALA A 56 24.50 -1.91 6.67
CA ALA A 56 25.23 -1.37 7.83
C ALA A 56 24.38 -1.33 9.12
N ARG A 57 23.05 -1.39 9.00
CA ARG A 57 22.08 -1.47 10.11
C ARG A 57 21.86 -2.90 10.60
N GLY A 58 22.45 -3.91 9.93
CA GLY A 58 22.25 -5.33 10.22
C GLY A 58 20.94 -5.91 9.69
N GLU A 59 20.23 -5.21 8.80
CA GLU A 59 18.94 -5.60 8.24
C GLU A 59 19.06 -5.93 6.75
N TYR A 60 18.21 -6.86 6.27
CA TYR A 60 18.02 -7.06 4.84
C TYR A 60 17.04 -6.02 4.33
N GLU A 61 17.52 -5.10 3.50
CA GLU A 61 16.73 -3.96 3.05
C GLU A 61 16.02 -4.27 1.73
N ILE A 62 14.73 -3.98 1.68
CA ILE A 62 13.96 -4.08 0.42
C ILE A 62 14.51 -3.10 -0.64
N THR A 63 15.06 -1.99 -0.20
CA THR A 63 15.70 -0.99 -1.07
C THR A 63 16.89 -1.58 -1.79
N ASP A 64 17.68 -2.47 -1.15
CA ASP A 64 18.79 -3.15 -1.80
C ASP A 64 18.33 -4.16 -2.86
N LEU A 65 17.21 -4.86 -2.60
CA LEU A 65 16.59 -5.70 -3.61
C LEU A 65 16.15 -4.89 -4.84
N ASN A 66 15.48 -3.77 -4.63
CA ASN A 66 15.05 -2.87 -5.70
C ASN A 66 16.24 -2.28 -6.47
N ARG A 67 17.38 -2.04 -5.78
CA ARG A 67 18.60 -1.55 -6.40
C ARG A 67 19.18 -2.55 -7.40
N LEU A 68 19.10 -3.87 -7.14
CA LEU A 68 19.53 -4.87 -8.12
C LEU A 68 18.74 -4.75 -9.43
N TYR A 69 17.43 -4.53 -9.36
CA TYR A 69 16.62 -4.28 -10.57
C TYR A 69 16.93 -2.95 -11.24
N LEU A 70 17.32 -1.92 -10.48
CA LEU A 70 17.77 -0.66 -11.04
C LEU A 70 19.09 -0.83 -11.81
N GLU A 71 20.06 -1.54 -11.25
CA GLU A 71 21.37 -1.82 -11.86
C GLU A 71 21.23 -2.66 -13.14
N GLU A 72 20.27 -3.57 -13.19
CA GLU A 72 19.93 -4.35 -14.40
C GLU A 72 19.13 -3.53 -15.43
N GLY A 73 18.67 -2.34 -15.07
CA GLY A 73 17.85 -1.49 -15.96
C GLY A 73 16.40 -2.00 -16.14
N THR A 74 15.93 -2.87 -15.26
CA THR A 74 14.59 -3.48 -15.32
C THR A 74 13.61 -2.91 -14.30
N LEU A 75 14.05 -2.03 -13.39
CA LEU A 75 13.20 -1.37 -12.42
C LEU A 75 12.22 -0.40 -13.11
N ASN A 76 10.94 -0.55 -12.83
CA ASN A 76 9.92 0.41 -13.18
C ASN A 76 9.31 1.00 -11.90
N VAL A 77 8.98 2.29 -11.92
CA VAL A 77 8.37 3.01 -10.81
C VAL A 77 7.12 3.72 -11.28
N GLU A 78 6.02 3.46 -10.57
CA GLU A 78 4.75 4.15 -10.79
C GLU A 78 4.56 5.23 -9.70
N LEU A 79 4.30 6.46 -10.11
CA LEU A 79 4.06 7.56 -9.19
C LEU A 79 2.60 7.63 -8.79
N PHE A 80 2.33 7.57 -7.49
CA PHE A 80 1.00 7.84 -6.97
C PHE A 80 0.68 9.33 -7.11
N GLY A 81 -0.39 9.61 -7.85
CA GLY A 81 -0.91 10.96 -8.00
C GLY A 81 -1.59 11.49 -6.72
N ARG A 82 -2.03 12.74 -6.76
CA ARG A 82 -2.66 13.42 -5.61
C ARG A 82 -3.95 12.79 -5.08
N GLY A 83 -4.54 11.86 -5.83
CA GLY A 83 -5.73 11.11 -5.40
C GLY A 83 -5.43 9.96 -4.44
N PHE A 84 -4.17 9.62 -4.22
CA PHE A 84 -3.75 8.58 -3.29
C PHE A 84 -3.35 9.18 -1.95
N ALA A 85 -3.85 8.58 -0.88
CA ALA A 85 -3.37 8.82 0.48
C ALA A 85 -2.54 7.62 0.92
N TRP A 86 -1.25 7.84 1.13
CA TRP A 86 -0.38 6.86 1.76
C TRP A 86 -0.10 7.29 3.18
N LEU A 87 -0.34 6.39 4.12
CA LEU A 87 -0.20 6.61 5.55
C LEU A 87 0.70 5.52 6.11
N ASP A 88 1.82 5.92 6.70
CA ASP A 88 2.66 5.03 7.48
C ASP A 88 2.03 4.78 8.86
N THR A 89 2.28 3.62 9.44
CA THR A 89 1.75 3.23 10.75
C THR A 89 2.86 2.70 11.68
N GLY A 90 4.10 3.07 11.41
CA GLY A 90 5.29 2.57 12.09
C GLY A 90 5.48 3.07 13.54
N ASN A 91 4.71 4.06 13.97
CA ASN A 91 4.72 4.56 15.34
C ASN A 91 3.30 4.92 15.81
N CYS A 92 3.15 5.20 17.13
CA CYS A 92 1.83 5.46 17.71
C CYS A 92 1.14 6.70 17.11
N ASP A 93 1.89 7.76 16.82
CA ASP A 93 1.32 9.00 16.30
C ASP A 93 0.81 8.80 14.86
N SER A 94 1.61 8.21 14.00
CA SER A 94 1.22 7.92 12.62
C SER A 94 0.08 6.89 12.53
N LEU A 95 0.03 5.91 13.44
CA LEU A 95 -1.09 4.99 13.54
C LEU A 95 -2.39 5.70 13.93
N LEU A 96 -2.32 6.63 14.87
CA LEU A 96 -3.48 7.45 15.27
C LEU A 96 -3.95 8.34 14.11
N GLU A 97 -3.04 8.99 13.40
CA GLU A 97 -3.36 9.80 12.21
C GLU A 97 -4.04 8.97 11.13
N ALA A 98 -3.52 7.79 10.82
CA ALA A 98 -4.12 6.86 9.87
C ALA A 98 -5.51 6.41 10.30
N SER A 99 -5.70 6.10 11.59
CA SER A 99 -6.99 5.70 12.15
C SER A 99 -8.02 6.82 12.03
N ASN A 100 -7.65 8.06 12.35
CA ASN A 100 -8.51 9.24 12.23
C ASN A 100 -8.87 9.53 10.77
N PHE A 101 -7.91 9.39 9.86
CA PHE A 101 -8.15 9.56 8.43
C PHE A 101 -9.16 8.54 7.90
N VAL A 102 -8.96 7.25 8.19
CA VAL A 102 -9.87 6.18 7.77
C VAL A 102 -11.26 6.39 8.38
N ALA A 103 -11.34 6.68 9.69
CA ALA A 103 -12.61 6.94 10.35
C ALA A 103 -13.36 8.13 9.71
N THR A 104 -12.65 9.19 9.37
CA THR A 104 -13.25 10.36 8.71
C THR A 104 -13.85 9.99 7.35
N ILE A 105 -13.13 9.24 6.52
CA ILE A 105 -13.61 8.79 5.22
C ILE A 105 -14.83 7.88 5.38
N GLN A 106 -14.76 6.87 6.24
CA GLN A 106 -15.84 5.91 6.46
C GLN A 106 -17.11 6.59 6.96
N ASN A 107 -16.99 7.42 8.00
CA ASN A 107 -18.13 8.14 8.59
C ASN A 107 -18.76 9.13 7.61
N ARG A 108 -17.94 9.78 6.77
CA ARG A 108 -18.42 10.77 5.83
C ARG A 108 -19.09 10.18 4.60
N GLN A 109 -18.56 9.07 4.10
CA GLN A 109 -18.98 8.48 2.82
C GLN A 109 -19.88 7.24 3.00
N GLY A 110 -19.93 6.66 4.20
CA GLY A 110 -20.81 5.54 4.50
C GLY A 110 -20.37 4.20 3.90
N PHE A 111 -19.05 4.02 3.67
CA PHE A 111 -18.48 2.74 3.27
C PHE A 111 -17.31 2.36 4.19
N TYR A 112 -16.88 1.11 4.14
CA TYR A 112 -15.70 0.65 4.88
C TYR A 112 -14.48 0.58 3.95
N VAL A 113 -13.38 1.21 4.38
CA VAL A 113 -12.09 1.10 3.68
C VAL A 113 -11.58 -0.34 3.80
N SER A 114 -11.12 -0.91 2.67
CA SER A 114 -10.61 -2.29 2.60
C SER A 114 -11.62 -3.36 3.06
N CYS A 115 -12.91 -3.14 2.86
CA CYS A 115 -13.94 -4.15 3.09
C CYS A 115 -13.76 -5.30 2.09
N ILE A 116 -13.13 -6.39 2.54
CA ILE A 116 -12.75 -7.51 1.66
C ILE A 116 -13.96 -8.21 1.04
N GLU A 117 -15.07 -8.30 1.76
CA GLU A 117 -16.31 -8.88 1.27
C GLU A 117 -16.96 -8.02 0.18
N GLU A 118 -16.95 -6.69 0.34
CA GLU A 118 -17.42 -5.78 -0.70
C GLU A 118 -16.54 -5.86 -1.94
N ILE A 119 -15.22 -5.89 -1.76
CA ILE A 119 -14.26 -6.01 -2.87
C ILE A 119 -14.53 -7.32 -3.62
N ALA A 120 -14.63 -8.44 -2.93
CA ALA A 120 -14.91 -9.74 -3.53
C ALA A 120 -16.25 -9.76 -4.28
N TRP A 121 -17.27 -9.13 -3.72
CA TRP A 121 -18.58 -9.02 -4.36
C TRP A 121 -18.54 -8.12 -5.62
N ARG A 122 -17.89 -6.96 -5.55
CA ARG A 122 -17.75 -6.04 -6.69
C ARG A 122 -16.93 -6.64 -7.83
N GLN A 123 -15.95 -7.49 -7.50
CA GLN A 123 -15.15 -8.24 -8.48
C GLN A 123 -15.88 -9.49 -9.03
N GLY A 124 -17.07 -9.79 -8.54
CA GLY A 124 -17.84 -10.97 -8.97
C GLY A 124 -17.30 -12.30 -8.44
N TRP A 125 -16.39 -12.27 -7.47
CA TRP A 125 -15.84 -13.49 -6.85
C TRP A 125 -16.83 -14.15 -5.90
N ILE A 126 -17.74 -13.37 -5.33
CA ILE A 126 -18.85 -13.86 -4.53
C ILE A 126 -20.17 -13.24 -5.02
N SER A 127 -21.26 -13.97 -4.86
CA SER A 127 -22.61 -13.52 -5.19
C SER A 127 -23.19 -12.63 -4.07
N SER A 128 -24.25 -11.86 -4.38
CA SER A 128 -25.01 -11.10 -3.38
C SER A 128 -25.59 -12.01 -2.25
N GLY A 129 -25.97 -13.24 -2.59
CA GLY A 129 -26.41 -14.22 -1.58
C GLY A 129 -25.28 -14.63 -0.62
N GLN A 130 -24.08 -14.82 -1.13
CA GLN A 130 -22.91 -15.10 -0.28
C GLN A 130 -22.53 -13.90 0.59
N LEU A 131 -22.58 -12.69 0.03
CA LEU A 131 -22.35 -11.44 0.79
C LEU A 131 -23.38 -11.30 1.92
N LEU A 132 -24.67 -11.57 1.65
CA LEU A 132 -25.72 -11.58 2.66
C LEU A 132 -25.42 -12.55 3.80
N LEU A 133 -25.02 -13.79 3.48
CA LEU A 133 -24.69 -14.80 4.49
C LEU A 133 -23.49 -14.39 5.35
N LEU A 134 -22.48 -13.73 4.76
CA LEU A 134 -21.35 -13.18 5.50
C LEU A 134 -21.81 -12.07 6.47
N GLY A 135 -22.64 -11.15 6.00
CA GLY A 135 -23.20 -10.08 6.83
C GLY A 135 -24.07 -10.62 7.99
N GLN A 136 -24.88 -11.64 7.74
CA GLN A 136 -25.73 -12.27 8.77
C GLN A 136 -24.92 -12.88 9.92
N LYS A 137 -23.73 -13.42 9.64
CA LYS A 137 -22.83 -13.92 10.70
C LYS A 137 -22.37 -12.83 11.65
N LEU A 138 -22.39 -11.58 11.20
CA LEU A 138 -21.95 -10.39 11.92
C LEU A 138 -23.09 -9.39 12.18
N GLU A 139 -24.36 -9.82 12.11
CA GLU A 139 -25.55 -8.96 12.13
C GLU A 139 -25.66 -8.01 13.33
N LYS A 140 -25.02 -8.39 14.46
CA LYS A 140 -24.99 -7.57 15.68
C LYS A 140 -24.00 -6.39 15.59
N THR A 141 -23.17 -6.34 14.56
CA THR A 141 -22.17 -5.27 14.35
C THR A 141 -22.61 -4.32 13.25
N GLU A 142 -22.12 -3.09 13.29
CA GLU A 142 -22.36 -2.12 12.20
C GLU A 142 -21.77 -2.61 10.87
N TYR A 143 -20.63 -3.31 10.92
CA TYR A 143 -20.01 -3.92 9.73
C TYR A 143 -20.91 -4.98 9.09
N GLY A 144 -21.50 -5.89 9.90
CA GLY A 144 -22.41 -6.90 9.37
C GLY A 144 -23.69 -6.29 8.79
N LYS A 145 -24.25 -5.27 9.43
CA LYS A 145 -25.40 -4.52 8.89
C LYS A 145 -25.06 -3.86 7.55
N TYR A 146 -23.86 -3.28 7.43
CA TYR A 146 -23.35 -2.71 6.18
C TYR A 146 -23.34 -3.76 5.06
N LEU A 147 -22.78 -4.95 5.29
CA LEU A 147 -22.73 -6.03 4.29
C LEU A 147 -24.15 -6.49 3.88
N ILE A 148 -25.07 -6.58 4.83
CA ILE A 148 -26.47 -6.93 4.56
C ILE A 148 -27.14 -5.88 3.67
N GLU A 149 -26.96 -4.60 3.96
CA GLU A 149 -27.52 -3.54 3.13
C GLU A 149 -26.88 -3.49 1.74
N LEU A 150 -25.56 -3.69 1.67
CA LEU A 150 -24.83 -3.75 0.41
C LEU A 150 -25.32 -4.89 -0.49
N SER A 151 -25.61 -6.06 0.08
CA SER A 151 -26.09 -7.23 -0.67
C SER A 151 -27.43 -7.03 -1.39
N LYS A 152 -28.20 -6.02 -0.99
CA LYS A 152 -29.51 -5.65 -1.60
C LYS A 152 -29.35 -4.73 -2.81
N GLN A 153 -28.14 -4.17 -3.01
CA GLN A 153 -27.87 -3.26 -4.12
C GLN A 153 -27.59 -4.04 -5.41
N PRO A 154 -27.92 -3.46 -6.58
CA PRO A 154 -27.46 -4.03 -7.85
C PRO A 154 -25.93 -3.84 -7.97
N LEU A 155 -25.26 -4.86 -8.47
CA LEU A 155 -23.86 -4.73 -8.93
C LEU A 155 -23.82 -3.64 -10.01
N LYS A 156 -23.03 -2.59 -9.78
CA LYS A 156 -22.79 -1.52 -10.75
C LYS A 156 -21.43 -1.75 -11.43
#